data_8439ff29e8915c3e0c88f6136e0761a1
#
_entry.id   8439ff29e8915c3e0c88f6136e0761a1
#
_cell.length_a   1.000
_cell.length_b   1.000
_cell.length_c   1.000
_cell.angle_alpha   90.00
_cell.angle_beta   90.00
_cell.angle_gamma   90.00
#
_symmetry.space_group_name_H-M   'P 1'
#
loop_
_entity.id
_entity.type
_entity.pdbx_description
1 polymer ?
#
loop_
_entity_poly.entity_id
_entity_poly.type
_entity_poly.pdbx_seq_one_letter_code
_entity_poly.pdbx_strand_id
1 'polypeptide(L)'
;MAQSAGIADLRSSLRRQNVMIKLIIANVAVFVLLHLLSFAFLVARVDFSPARWLVLPGNFLSLLLSPWTIVTYMFVHTDFLHILANMLWLYCFGFIFLELYSERQMLKVYFAGGLAGALSFLIASLIVPSPGLMGASAAVMAVAAAAVVTRPDYSVRFWLVGSVKIKWVALFFVAFALLTTRLDYSAVTAHASHLGGIAAGVVFALYRKFGAHLITRRRKKGIILPPLHREKCGFDEQRLDELLDRVRVSGCNSLSKAERDELNEISKKIKR
;
A
#
# COMPACT_ATOMS: atom_id res chain seq x y z
N MET A 1 -3.91 -34.99 -17.14
CA MET A 1 -3.28 -34.75 -15.83
C MET A 1 -2.22 -33.62 -15.82
N ALA A 2 -1.53 -33.31 -16.91
CA ALA A 2 -0.49 -32.24 -16.93
C ALA A 2 -1.06 -30.80 -16.81
N GLN A 3 -2.26 -30.50 -17.32
CA GLN A 3 -2.89 -29.18 -17.24
C GLN A 3 -3.32 -28.79 -15.83
N SER A 4 -3.73 -29.72 -14.99
CA SER A 4 -4.14 -29.45 -13.61
C SER A 4 -2.94 -29.10 -12.70
N ALA A 5 -1.76 -29.66 -12.98
CA ALA A 5 -0.52 -29.36 -12.24
C ALA A 5 -0.07 -27.90 -12.49
N GLY A 6 -0.12 -27.42 -13.73
CA GLY A 6 0.27 -26.06 -14.09
C GLY A 6 -0.60 -24.97 -13.44
N ILE A 7 -1.94 -25.19 -13.39
CA ILE A 7 -2.87 -24.24 -12.76
C ILE A 7 -2.70 -24.22 -11.23
N ALA A 8 -2.45 -25.38 -10.61
CA ALA A 8 -2.20 -25.46 -9.18
C ALA A 8 -0.88 -24.76 -8.80
N ASP A 9 0.17 -24.91 -9.61
CA ASP A 9 1.47 -24.28 -9.41
C ASP A 9 1.40 -22.76 -9.63
N LEU A 10 0.71 -22.29 -10.67
CA LEU A 10 0.43 -20.88 -10.89
C LEU A 10 -0.35 -20.26 -9.71
N ARG A 11 -1.38 -20.95 -9.22
CA ARG A 11 -2.18 -20.51 -8.07
C ARG A 11 -1.36 -20.44 -6.78
N SER A 12 -0.45 -21.38 -6.55
CA SER A 12 0.46 -21.37 -5.41
C SER A 12 1.48 -20.24 -5.51
N SER A 13 2.00 -19.97 -6.70
CA SER A 13 2.93 -18.88 -6.98
C SER A 13 2.28 -17.53 -6.76
N LEU A 14 1.07 -17.29 -7.31
CA LEU A 14 0.31 -16.06 -7.09
C LEU A 14 -0.04 -15.83 -5.63
N ARG A 15 -0.30 -16.89 -4.87
CA ARG A 15 -0.58 -16.80 -3.43
C ARG A 15 0.63 -16.38 -2.61
N ARG A 16 1.84 -16.70 -3.05
CA ARG A 16 3.11 -16.31 -2.40
C ARG A 16 3.53 -14.88 -2.72
N GLN A 17 3.01 -14.29 -3.82
CA GLN A 17 3.34 -12.92 -4.19
C GLN A 17 2.75 -11.94 -3.18
N ASN A 18 3.49 -10.85 -2.93
CA ASN A 18 2.97 -9.75 -2.11
C ASN A 18 1.84 -9.00 -2.82
N VAL A 19 1.09 -8.20 -2.07
CA VAL A 19 -0.08 -7.48 -2.58
C VAL A 19 0.25 -6.50 -3.70
N MET A 20 1.42 -5.89 -3.70
CA MET A 20 1.88 -4.99 -4.76
C MET A 20 1.93 -5.71 -6.11
N ILE A 21 2.56 -6.88 -6.14
CA ILE A 21 2.65 -7.69 -7.36
C ILE A 21 1.26 -8.15 -7.82
N LYS A 22 0.37 -8.51 -6.89
CA LYS A 22 -1.03 -8.86 -7.23
C LYS A 22 -1.78 -7.71 -7.88
N LEU A 23 -1.60 -6.48 -7.39
CA LEU A 23 -2.19 -5.28 -7.99
C LEU A 23 -1.63 -5.02 -9.40
N ILE A 24 -0.32 -5.17 -9.59
CA ILE A 24 0.32 -5.06 -10.91
C ILE A 24 -0.25 -6.10 -11.87
N ILE A 25 -0.29 -7.37 -11.46
CA ILE A 25 -0.85 -8.45 -12.29
C ILE A 25 -2.31 -8.19 -12.64
N ALA A 26 -3.13 -7.72 -11.69
CA ALA A 26 -4.53 -7.40 -11.93
C ALA A 26 -4.68 -6.30 -12.99
N ASN A 27 -3.91 -5.21 -12.90
CA ASN A 27 -3.92 -4.13 -13.88
C ASN A 27 -3.49 -4.61 -15.27
N VAL A 28 -2.39 -5.37 -15.35
CA VAL A 28 -1.89 -5.93 -16.61
C VAL A 28 -2.89 -6.92 -17.21
N ALA A 29 -3.50 -7.79 -16.41
CA ALA A 29 -4.50 -8.74 -16.87
C ALA A 29 -5.74 -8.05 -17.45
N VAL A 30 -6.24 -7.00 -16.76
CA VAL A 30 -7.37 -6.20 -17.29
C VAL A 30 -6.99 -5.50 -18.59
N PHE A 31 -5.78 -4.91 -18.67
CA PHE A 31 -5.28 -4.28 -19.88
C PHE A 31 -5.25 -5.24 -21.07
N VAL A 32 -4.62 -6.40 -20.90
CA VAL A 32 -4.54 -7.43 -21.96
C VAL A 32 -5.93 -7.91 -22.36
N LEU A 33 -6.80 -8.20 -21.39
CA LEU A 33 -8.15 -8.67 -21.65
C LEU A 33 -8.96 -7.65 -22.47
N LEU A 34 -8.92 -6.37 -22.09
CA LEU A 34 -9.64 -5.32 -22.80
C LEU A 34 -9.14 -5.14 -24.22
N HIS A 35 -7.82 -5.24 -24.46
CA HIS A 35 -7.25 -5.15 -25.79
C HIS A 35 -7.61 -6.35 -26.67
N LEU A 36 -7.56 -7.57 -26.11
CA LEU A 36 -7.99 -8.78 -26.82
C LEU A 36 -9.47 -8.73 -27.18
N LEU A 37 -10.33 -8.29 -26.27
CA LEU A 37 -11.77 -8.11 -26.53
C LEU A 37 -12.00 -7.03 -27.60
N SER A 38 -11.34 -5.88 -27.49
CA SER A 38 -11.45 -4.81 -28.48
C SER A 38 -11.00 -5.28 -29.88
N PHE A 39 -9.92 -6.06 -29.94
CA PHE A 39 -9.46 -6.67 -31.19
C PHE A 39 -10.47 -7.66 -31.76
N ALA A 40 -11.07 -8.51 -30.92
CA ALA A 40 -12.11 -9.46 -31.37
C ALA A 40 -13.33 -8.74 -31.94
N PHE A 41 -13.82 -7.66 -31.29
CA PHE A 41 -14.91 -6.84 -31.81
C PHE A 41 -14.56 -6.13 -33.11
N LEU A 42 -13.33 -5.63 -33.24
CA LEU A 42 -12.83 -5.04 -34.48
C LEU A 42 -12.85 -6.04 -35.64
N VAL A 43 -12.35 -7.27 -35.42
CA VAL A 43 -12.38 -8.35 -36.41
C VAL A 43 -13.82 -8.73 -36.78
N ALA A 44 -14.71 -8.77 -35.80
CA ALA A 44 -16.14 -9.03 -36.00
C ALA A 44 -16.89 -7.84 -36.66
N ARG A 45 -16.21 -6.71 -36.91
CA ARG A 45 -16.80 -5.45 -37.43
C ARG A 45 -17.93 -4.91 -36.58
N VAL A 46 -17.86 -5.14 -35.26
CA VAL A 46 -18.81 -4.61 -34.25
C VAL A 46 -18.18 -3.37 -33.62
N ASP A 47 -18.85 -2.22 -33.74
CA ASP A 47 -18.43 -0.99 -33.08
C ASP A 47 -18.78 -1.04 -31.58
N PHE A 48 -17.96 -1.75 -30.82
CA PHE A 48 -18.11 -1.91 -29.39
C PHE A 48 -16.78 -1.75 -28.67
N SER A 49 -16.74 -0.87 -27.67
CA SER A 49 -15.56 -0.66 -26.83
C SER A 49 -15.83 -1.19 -25.41
N PRO A 50 -15.26 -2.35 -25.03
CA PRO A 50 -15.45 -2.92 -23.69
C PRO A 50 -15.01 -1.99 -22.56
N ALA A 51 -13.97 -1.15 -22.79
CA ALA A 51 -13.45 -0.24 -21.80
C ALA A 51 -14.50 0.81 -21.35
N ARG A 52 -15.44 1.22 -22.20
CA ARG A 52 -16.48 2.22 -21.86
C ARG A 52 -17.33 1.81 -20.66
N TRP A 53 -17.53 0.50 -20.44
CA TRP A 53 -18.32 -0.03 -19.32
C TRP A 53 -17.57 0.00 -17.98
N LEU A 54 -16.27 0.25 -17.99
CA LEU A 54 -15.41 0.21 -16.81
C LEU A 54 -14.82 1.58 -16.46
N VAL A 55 -14.89 2.55 -17.38
CA VAL A 55 -14.43 3.94 -17.20
C VAL A 55 -15.42 4.69 -16.31
N LEU A 56 -14.93 5.48 -15.36
CA LEU A 56 -15.76 6.32 -14.49
C LEU A 56 -16.32 7.49 -15.31
N PRO A 57 -17.66 7.62 -15.47
CA PRO A 57 -18.25 8.71 -16.24
C PRO A 57 -18.12 10.05 -15.55
N GLY A 58 -18.01 11.14 -16.33
CA GLY A 58 -17.94 12.51 -15.81
C GLY A 58 -19.26 13.09 -15.35
N ASN A 59 -20.37 12.36 -15.47
CA ASN A 59 -21.68 12.83 -15.02
C ASN A 59 -22.34 11.86 -14.03
N PHE A 60 -23.07 12.44 -13.08
CA PHE A 60 -23.66 11.71 -11.97
C PHE A 60 -24.77 10.74 -12.39
N LEU A 61 -25.55 11.08 -13.41
CA LEU A 61 -26.64 10.20 -13.88
C LEU A 61 -26.07 8.89 -14.47
N SER A 62 -25.04 9.01 -15.31
CA SER A 62 -24.34 7.83 -15.86
C SER A 62 -23.68 7.00 -14.78
N LEU A 63 -23.17 7.64 -13.72
CA LEU A 63 -22.60 6.94 -12.56
C LEU A 63 -23.66 6.10 -11.83
N LEU A 64 -24.86 6.62 -11.64
CA LEU A 64 -25.95 5.85 -11.01
C LEU A 64 -26.31 4.59 -11.81
N LEU A 65 -26.18 4.64 -13.14
CA LEU A 65 -26.42 3.50 -14.02
C LEU A 65 -25.22 2.53 -14.08
N SER A 66 -24.03 2.96 -13.64
CA SER A 66 -22.81 2.16 -13.68
C SER A 66 -21.96 2.34 -12.41
N PRO A 67 -22.49 2.06 -11.20
CA PRO A 67 -21.82 2.37 -9.94
C PRO A 67 -20.51 1.58 -9.72
N TRP A 68 -20.33 0.43 -10.36
CA TRP A 68 -19.09 -0.34 -10.31
C TRP A 68 -17.89 0.43 -10.84
N THR A 69 -18.11 1.44 -11.70
CA THR A 69 -17.05 2.23 -12.32
C THR A 69 -16.25 3.03 -11.32
N ILE A 70 -16.79 3.31 -10.12
CA ILE A 70 -16.05 3.93 -9.00
C ILE A 70 -14.79 3.12 -8.61
N VAL A 71 -14.81 1.82 -8.85
CA VAL A 71 -13.68 0.93 -8.53
C VAL A 71 -12.97 0.45 -9.79
N THR A 72 -13.74 0.07 -10.83
CA THR A 72 -13.16 -0.57 -12.02
C THR A 72 -12.24 0.36 -12.81
N TYR A 73 -12.50 1.67 -12.81
CA TYR A 73 -11.68 2.65 -13.53
C TYR A 73 -10.19 2.61 -13.16
N MET A 74 -9.87 2.25 -11.90
CA MET A 74 -8.50 2.15 -11.39
C MET A 74 -7.67 1.07 -12.10
N PHE A 75 -8.33 0.14 -12.80
CA PHE A 75 -7.68 -0.98 -13.50
C PHE A 75 -7.71 -0.82 -15.01
N VAL A 76 -8.45 0.18 -15.53
CA VAL A 76 -8.59 0.42 -16.97
C VAL A 76 -7.47 1.29 -17.49
N HIS A 77 -6.77 0.80 -18.52
CA HIS A 77 -5.75 1.55 -19.25
C HIS A 77 -5.95 1.28 -20.74
N THR A 78 -5.90 2.32 -21.55
CA THR A 78 -6.04 2.22 -23.03
C THR A 78 -4.75 2.43 -23.76
N ASP A 79 -3.74 2.97 -23.10
CA ASP A 79 -2.43 3.28 -23.67
C ASP A 79 -1.32 2.50 -22.97
N PHE A 80 -0.39 1.95 -23.76
CA PHE A 80 0.71 1.12 -23.25
C PHE A 80 1.67 1.90 -22.35
N LEU A 81 2.02 3.14 -22.71
CA LEU A 81 2.93 3.95 -21.89
C LEU A 81 2.25 4.36 -20.59
N HIS A 82 0.93 4.59 -20.62
CA HIS A 82 0.14 4.91 -19.43
C HIS A 82 0.14 3.76 -18.42
N ILE A 83 -0.12 2.53 -18.85
CA ILE A 83 -0.05 1.39 -17.92
C ILE A 83 1.37 1.12 -17.46
N LEU A 84 2.36 1.18 -18.37
CA LEU A 84 3.76 0.96 -18.05
C LEU A 84 4.23 1.93 -16.94
N ALA A 85 3.94 3.22 -17.10
CA ALA A 85 4.27 4.23 -16.10
C ALA A 85 3.59 3.94 -14.75
N ASN A 86 2.29 3.66 -14.75
CA ASN A 86 1.57 3.34 -13.52
C ASN A 86 2.15 2.11 -12.81
N MET A 87 2.46 1.05 -13.53
CA MET A 87 3.00 -0.18 -12.94
C MET A 87 4.43 0.01 -12.45
N LEU A 88 5.25 0.77 -13.17
CA LEU A 88 6.60 1.12 -12.72
C LEU A 88 6.56 1.92 -11.42
N TRP A 89 5.71 2.95 -11.34
CA TRP A 89 5.56 3.77 -10.14
C TRP A 89 4.94 2.98 -8.98
N LEU A 90 3.94 2.12 -9.26
CA LEU A 90 3.38 1.22 -8.25
C LEU A 90 4.44 0.26 -7.70
N TYR A 91 5.32 -0.25 -8.55
CA TYR A 91 6.44 -1.09 -8.13
C TYR A 91 7.43 -0.31 -7.25
N CYS A 92 7.90 0.85 -7.71
CA CYS A 92 8.88 1.67 -6.99
C CYS A 92 8.38 2.13 -5.62
N PHE A 93 7.22 2.79 -5.59
CA PHE A 93 6.67 3.31 -4.33
C PHE A 93 6.02 2.24 -3.46
N GLY A 94 5.45 1.20 -4.09
CA GLY A 94 4.87 0.07 -3.40
C GLY A 94 5.90 -0.76 -2.65
N PHE A 95 7.09 -0.95 -3.22
CA PHE A 95 8.22 -1.58 -2.55
C PHE A 95 8.58 -0.83 -1.25
N ILE A 96 8.77 0.49 -1.35
CA ILE A 96 9.11 1.34 -0.19
C ILE A 96 7.94 1.39 0.81
N PHE A 97 6.70 1.43 0.33
CA PHE A 97 5.53 1.40 1.19
C PHE A 97 5.47 0.11 2.02
N LEU A 98 5.78 -1.05 1.42
CA LEU A 98 5.77 -2.34 2.11
C LEU A 98 6.92 -2.52 3.12
N GLU A 99 7.99 -1.73 3.03
CA GLU A 99 8.99 -1.64 4.10
C GLU A 99 8.49 -0.85 5.33
N LEU A 100 7.54 0.06 5.12
CA LEU A 100 7.01 0.95 6.16
C LEU A 100 5.69 0.44 6.76
N TYR A 101 4.92 -0.30 5.96
CA TYR A 101 3.53 -0.65 6.22
C TYR A 101 3.20 -2.07 5.77
N SER A 102 2.10 -2.62 6.30
CA SER A 102 1.64 -3.96 5.92
C SER A 102 0.93 -3.99 4.57
N GLU A 103 0.82 -5.18 3.97
CA GLU A 103 0.04 -5.44 2.74
C GLU A 103 -1.42 -5.00 2.86
N ARG A 104 -2.06 -5.23 4.02
CA ARG A 104 -3.44 -4.79 4.26
C ARG A 104 -3.58 -3.27 4.24
N GLN A 105 -2.56 -2.56 4.72
CA GLN A 105 -2.54 -1.10 4.68
C GLN A 105 -2.31 -0.59 3.25
N MET A 106 -1.48 -1.26 2.47
CA MET A 106 -1.29 -0.94 1.06
C MET A 106 -2.60 -1.05 0.26
N LEU A 107 -3.37 -2.13 0.42
CA LEU A 107 -4.70 -2.25 -0.19
C LEU A 107 -5.62 -1.10 0.23
N LYS A 108 -5.67 -0.79 1.52
CA LYS A 108 -6.51 0.31 2.02
C LYS A 108 -6.12 1.65 1.40
N VAL A 109 -4.83 1.95 1.31
CA VAL A 109 -4.34 3.21 0.73
C VAL A 109 -4.58 3.26 -0.77
N TYR A 110 -4.33 2.16 -1.49
CA TYR A 110 -4.59 2.06 -2.92
C TYR A 110 -6.06 2.35 -3.24
N PHE A 111 -6.99 1.64 -2.60
CA PHE A 111 -8.42 1.85 -2.84
C PHE A 111 -8.93 3.19 -2.30
N ALA A 112 -8.48 3.63 -1.13
CA ALA A 112 -8.84 4.94 -0.61
C ALA A 112 -8.36 6.08 -1.51
N GLY A 113 -7.14 5.96 -2.06
CA GLY A 113 -6.59 6.90 -3.02
C GLY A 113 -7.39 6.94 -4.32
N GLY A 114 -7.75 5.77 -4.85
CA GLY A 114 -8.62 5.70 -6.02
C GLY A 114 -10.00 6.29 -5.73
N LEU A 115 -10.65 5.95 -4.62
CA LEU A 115 -11.96 6.51 -4.25
C LEU A 115 -11.91 8.03 -4.06
N ALA A 116 -10.88 8.55 -3.40
CA ALA A 116 -10.67 9.99 -3.27
C ALA A 116 -10.41 10.67 -4.62
N GLY A 117 -9.66 10.00 -5.50
CA GLY A 117 -9.46 10.44 -6.88
C GLY A 117 -10.77 10.49 -7.68
N ALA A 118 -11.60 9.44 -7.58
CA ALA A 118 -12.92 9.42 -8.20
C ALA A 118 -13.80 10.56 -7.71
N LEU A 119 -13.84 10.80 -6.39
CA LEU A 119 -14.61 11.89 -5.80
C LEU A 119 -14.13 13.25 -6.30
N SER A 120 -12.83 13.50 -6.28
CA SER A 120 -12.25 14.77 -6.77
C SER A 120 -12.50 14.98 -8.26
N PHE A 121 -12.42 13.91 -9.07
CA PHE A 121 -12.78 13.92 -10.48
C PHE A 121 -14.25 14.32 -10.69
N LEU A 122 -15.18 13.69 -9.96
CA LEU A 122 -16.61 13.96 -10.08
C LEU A 122 -16.94 15.42 -9.68
N ILE A 123 -16.33 15.93 -8.62
CA ILE A 123 -16.48 17.34 -8.21
C ILE A 123 -15.96 18.28 -9.31
N ALA A 124 -14.78 18.01 -9.87
CA ALA A 124 -14.23 18.81 -10.96
C ALA A 124 -15.09 18.74 -12.22
N SER A 125 -15.70 17.58 -12.50
CA SER A 125 -16.58 17.36 -13.65
C SER A 125 -17.90 18.13 -13.58
N LEU A 126 -18.28 18.66 -12.42
CA LEU A 126 -19.41 19.58 -12.29
C LEU A 126 -19.11 20.94 -12.95
N ILE A 127 -17.83 21.32 -13.02
CA ILE A 127 -17.37 22.60 -13.56
C ILE A 127 -16.83 22.43 -14.98
N VAL A 128 -16.05 21.36 -15.20
CA VAL A 128 -15.41 21.07 -16.48
C VAL A 128 -15.90 19.71 -17.01
N PRO A 129 -16.75 19.69 -18.03
CA PRO A 129 -17.23 18.43 -18.60
C PRO A 129 -16.08 17.53 -19.03
N SER A 130 -16.15 16.26 -18.66
CA SER A 130 -15.13 15.25 -18.97
C SER A 130 -15.76 13.98 -19.53
N PRO A 131 -15.15 13.33 -20.53
CA PRO A 131 -15.65 12.09 -21.09
C PRO A 131 -15.60 10.93 -20.12
N GLY A 132 -14.71 11.00 -19.14
CA GLY A 132 -14.54 9.96 -18.11
C GLY A 132 -13.11 9.89 -17.57
N LEU A 133 -12.95 9.14 -16.48
CA LEU A 133 -11.68 8.88 -15.81
C LEU A 133 -11.30 7.40 -15.92
N MET A 134 -10.02 7.13 -16.22
CA MET A 134 -9.43 5.80 -16.24
C MET A 134 -7.98 5.84 -15.75
N GLY A 135 -7.51 4.74 -15.20
CA GLY A 135 -6.13 4.57 -14.77
C GLY A 135 -5.93 4.46 -13.28
N ALA A 136 -4.85 3.78 -12.89
CA ALA A 136 -4.47 3.54 -11.50
C ALA A 136 -3.80 4.75 -10.83
N SER A 137 -3.54 5.83 -11.56
CA SER A 137 -2.61 6.91 -11.15
C SER A 137 -2.98 7.57 -9.80
N ALA A 138 -4.24 7.83 -9.52
CA ALA A 138 -4.68 8.39 -8.23
C ALA A 138 -4.37 7.43 -7.06
N ALA A 139 -4.62 6.12 -7.25
CA ALA A 139 -4.31 5.10 -6.26
C ALA A 139 -2.78 4.95 -6.06
N VAL A 140 -2.00 4.98 -7.14
CA VAL A 140 -0.53 4.94 -7.10
C VAL A 140 0.05 6.17 -6.42
N MET A 141 -0.50 7.36 -6.72
CA MET A 141 -0.10 8.61 -6.07
C MET A 141 -0.41 8.62 -4.57
N ALA A 142 -1.50 7.97 -4.13
CA ALA A 142 -1.78 7.80 -2.71
C ALA A 142 -0.72 6.95 -2.01
N VAL A 143 -0.33 5.82 -2.61
CA VAL A 143 0.75 4.96 -2.09
C VAL A 143 2.07 5.72 -2.03
N ALA A 144 2.41 6.46 -3.09
CA ALA A 144 3.62 7.29 -3.16
C ALA A 144 3.63 8.39 -2.10
N ALA A 145 2.54 9.16 -1.98
CA ALA A 145 2.41 10.24 -1.00
C ALA A 145 2.53 9.71 0.44
N ALA A 146 1.89 8.57 0.75
CA ALA A 146 2.00 7.96 2.07
C ALA A 146 3.45 7.55 2.40
N ALA A 147 4.19 6.97 1.46
CA ALA A 147 5.59 6.60 1.65
C ALA A 147 6.50 7.83 1.85
N VAL A 148 6.33 8.86 1.00
CA VAL A 148 7.14 10.10 1.04
C VAL A 148 6.90 10.88 2.33
N VAL A 149 5.64 11.07 2.74
CA VAL A 149 5.31 11.81 3.99
C VAL A 149 5.85 11.08 5.22
N THR A 150 5.91 9.75 5.18
CA THR A 150 6.42 8.96 6.30
C THR A 150 7.94 8.99 6.39
N ARG A 151 8.65 8.89 5.26
CA ARG A 151 10.12 8.91 5.19
C ARG A 151 10.63 9.70 3.98
N PRO A 152 10.56 11.04 4.01
CA PRO A 152 10.92 11.90 2.86
C PRO A 152 12.39 11.78 2.44
N ASP A 153 13.26 11.48 3.37
CA ASP A 153 14.72 11.36 3.13
C ASP A 153 15.18 9.92 2.90
N TYR A 154 14.22 8.96 2.73
CA TYR A 154 14.55 7.60 2.31
C TYR A 154 15.28 7.64 0.95
N SER A 155 16.45 6.99 0.86
CA SER A 155 17.28 7.03 -0.34
C SER A 155 17.13 5.74 -1.14
N VAL A 156 16.76 5.88 -2.39
CA VAL A 156 16.72 4.79 -3.38
C VAL A 156 17.98 4.86 -4.23
N ARG A 157 18.67 3.74 -4.38
CA ARG A 157 19.86 3.66 -5.23
C ARG A 157 19.46 3.24 -6.64
N PHE A 158 19.66 4.14 -7.58
CA PHE A 158 19.51 3.86 -9.01
C PHE A 158 20.88 3.58 -9.62
N TRP A 159 20.94 2.63 -10.54
CA TRP A 159 22.21 2.22 -11.17
C TRP A 159 22.91 3.34 -11.92
N LEU A 160 22.16 4.19 -12.64
CA LEU A 160 22.71 5.28 -13.47
C LEU A 160 22.94 6.58 -12.69
N VAL A 161 22.12 6.90 -11.71
CA VAL A 161 22.07 8.23 -11.08
C VAL A 161 22.60 8.20 -9.64
N GLY A 162 22.84 6.99 -9.11
CA GLY A 162 23.28 6.82 -7.73
C GLY A 162 22.11 6.90 -6.72
N SER A 163 22.38 7.48 -5.55
CA SER A 163 21.39 7.53 -4.44
C SER A 163 20.55 8.81 -4.52
N VAL A 164 19.25 8.66 -4.71
CA VAL A 164 18.29 9.78 -4.80
C VAL A 164 17.25 9.65 -3.69
N LYS A 165 16.93 10.76 -3.02
CA LYS A 165 15.90 10.78 -1.98
C LYS A 165 14.51 10.62 -2.61
N ILE A 166 13.65 9.80 -1.97
CA ILE A 166 12.30 9.45 -2.48
C ILE A 166 11.44 10.69 -2.78
N LYS A 167 11.60 11.78 -2.04
CA LYS A 167 10.88 13.03 -2.27
C LYS A 167 11.14 13.61 -3.66
N TRP A 168 12.36 13.48 -4.18
CA TRP A 168 12.70 13.95 -5.53
C TRP A 168 12.17 13.01 -6.61
N VAL A 169 12.16 11.70 -6.33
CA VAL A 169 11.56 10.70 -7.21
C VAL A 169 10.06 10.94 -7.33
N ALA A 170 9.38 11.23 -6.20
CA ALA A 170 7.95 11.54 -6.21
C ALA A 170 7.63 12.87 -6.90
N LEU A 171 8.47 13.90 -6.68
CA LEU A 171 8.32 15.18 -7.40
C LEU A 171 8.45 14.99 -8.92
N PHE A 172 9.44 14.20 -9.36
CA PHE A 172 9.58 13.84 -10.76
C PHE A 172 8.35 13.09 -11.29
N PHE A 173 7.80 12.16 -10.52
CA PHE A 173 6.57 11.43 -10.88
C PHE A 173 5.38 12.37 -11.08
N VAL A 174 5.15 13.29 -10.15
CA VAL A 174 4.06 14.27 -10.25
C VAL A 174 4.29 15.19 -11.46
N ALA A 175 5.49 15.70 -11.64
CA ALA A 175 5.83 16.55 -12.79
C ALA A 175 5.64 15.78 -14.12
N PHE A 176 6.10 14.53 -14.19
CA PHE A 176 5.91 13.69 -15.37
C PHE A 176 4.41 13.47 -15.67
N ALA A 177 3.60 13.17 -14.65
CA ALA A 177 2.16 13.00 -14.83
C ALA A 177 1.48 14.28 -15.32
N LEU A 178 1.92 15.46 -14.86
CA LEU A 178 1.42 16.75 -15.33
C LEU A 178 1.81 17.01 -16.80
N LEU A 179 3.04 16.70 -17.17
CA LEU A 179 3.55 16.95 -18.52
C LEU A 179 3.01 15.97 -19.58
N THR A 180 2.68 14.73 -19.18
CA THR A 180 2.16 13.70 -20.10
C THR A 180 0.66 13.76 -20.28
N THR A 181 -0.06 14.45 -19.41
CA THR A 181 -1.50 14.68 -19.58
C THR A 181 -1.71 15.75 -20.68
N ARG A 182 -2.66 15.49 -21.57
CA ARG A 182 -3.00 16.45 -22.64
C ARG A 182 -3.40 17.79 -22.01
N LEU A 183 -2.93 18.89 -22.59
CA LEU A 183 -3.25 20.25 -22.14
C LEU A 183 -4.63 20.69 -22.70
N ASP A 184 -5.67 19.93 -22.39
CA ASP A 184 -7.05 20.26 -22.70
C ASP A 184 -7.90 20.35 -21.43
N TYR A 185 -9.14 20.77 -21.54
CA TYR A 185 -10.02 20.87 -20.39
C TYR A 185 -10.21 19.56 -19.63
N SER A 186 -10.08 18.40 -20.31
CA SER A 186 -10.18 17.10 -19.68
C SER A 186 -9.02 16.81 -18.72
N ALA A 187 -7.87 17.46 -18.94
CA ALA A 187 -6.71 17.38 -18.06
C ALA A 187 -7.02 17.92 -16.65
N VAL A 188 -7.84 18.96 -16.54
CA VAL A 188 -8.22 19.55 -15.24
C VAL A 188 -8.86 18.50 -14.34
N THR A 189 -9.78 17.71 -14.86
CA THR A 189 -10.47 16.66 -14.09
C THR A 189 -9.56 15.51 -13.74
N ALA A 190 -8.62 15.14 -14.63
CA ALA A 190 -7.59 14.14 -14.37
C ALA A 190 -6.63 14.60 -13.27
N HIS A 191 -6.18 15.87 -13.31
CA HIS A 191 -5.33 16.45 -12.26
C HIS A 191 -6.04 16.55 -10.92
N ALA A 192 -7.34 16.88 -10.91
CA ALA A 192 -8.15 16.85 -9.70
C ALA A 192 -8.17 15.46 -9.08
N SER A 193 -8.30 14.41 -9.90
CA SER A 193 -8.21 13.02 -9.44
C SER A 193 -6.85 12.71 -8.80
N HIS A 194 -5.75 13.14 -9.44
CA HIS A 194 -4.40 12.96 -8.89
C HIS A 194 -4.24 13.63 -7.52
N LEU A 195 -4.72 14.88 -7.38
CA LEU A 195 -4.70 15.60 -6.10
C LEU A 195 -5.52 14.90 -5.03
N GLY A 196 -6.69 14.36 -5.37
CA GLY A 196 -7.49 13.54 -4.47
C GLY A 196 -6.73 12.31 -3.96
N GLY A 197 -6.04 11.62 -4.87
CA GLY A 197 -5.18 10.48 -4.51
C GLY A 197 -4.05 10.88 -3.56
N ILE A 198 -3.30 11.94 -3.89
CA ILE A 198 -2.23 12.48 -3.04
C ILE A 198 -2.77 12.83 -1.65
N ALA A 199 -3.90 13.55 -1.57
CA ALA A 199 -4.51 13.93 -0.31
C ALA A 199 -4.85 12.73 0.57
N ALA A 200 -5.41 11.67 -0.01
CA ALA A 200 -5.71 10.43 0.72
C ALA A 200 -4.44 9.78 1.31
N GLY A 201 -3.35 9.72 0.52
CA GLY A 201 -2.07 9.18 0.98
C GLY A 201 -1.45 10.02 2.11
N VAL A 202 -1.49 11.35 1.99
CA VAL A 202 -1.03 12.29 3.03
C VAL A 202 -1.83 12.10 4.31
N VAL A 203 -3.16 12.09 4.23
CA VAL A 203 -4.06 11.87 5.38
C VAL A 203 -3.76 10.55 6.07
N PHE A 204 -3.57 9.47 5.30
CA PHE A 204 -3.19 8.17 5.87
C PHE A 204 -1.87 8.25 6.64
N ALA A 205 -0.82 8.84 6.05
CA ALA A 205 0.49 8.95 6.69
C ALA A 205 0.43 9.81 7.98
N LEU A 206 -0.26 10.95 7.93
CA LEU A 206 -0.46 11.81 9.10
C LEU A 206 -1.27 11.12 10.19
N TYR A 207 -2.36 10.43 9.83
CA TYR A 207 -3.15 9.64 10.78
C TYR A 207 -2.28 8.58 11.47
N ARG A 208 -1.40 7.89 10.74
CA ARG A 208 -0.48 6.90 11.30
C ARG A 208 0.55 7.54 12.21
N LYS A 209 1.10 8.69 11.83
CA LYS A 209 2.11 9.42 12.61
C LYS A 209 1.54 10.00 13.91
N PHE A 210 0.38 10.65 13.84
CA PHE A 210 -0.22 11.36 14.97
C PHE A 210 -1.27 10.52 15.71
N GLY A 211 -2.04 9.68 15.02
CA GLY A 211 -3.08 8.84 15.62
C GLY A 211 -2.51 7.79 16.57
N ALA A 212 -1.32 7.24 16.28
CA ALA A 212 -0.62 6.35 17.21
C ALA A 212 -0.28 7.05 18.54
N HIS A 213 0.10 8.32 18.52
CA HIS A 213 0.35 9.11 19.73
C HIS A 213 -0.92 9.40 20.54
N LEU A 214 -2.06 9.64 19.89
CA LEU A 214 -3.33 9.89 20.57
C LEU A 214 -3.88 8.63 21.24
N ILE A 215 -3.75 7.47 20.62
CA ILE A 215 -4.20 6.20 21.16
C ILE A 215 -3.34 5.78 22.38
N THR A 216 -2.01 5.95 22.28
CA THR A 216 -1.10 5.68 23.41
C THR A 216 -1.34 6.65 24.57
N ARG A 217 -1.65 7.92 24.30
CA ARG A 217 -1.97 8.92 25.32
C ARG A 217 -3.32 8.65 26.00
N ARG A 218 -4.32 8.18 25.24
CA ARG A 218 -5.63 7.73 25.79
C ARG A 218 -5.50 6.46 26.62
N ARG A 219 -4.67 5.51 26.18
CA ARG A 219 -4.40 4.27 26.94
C ARG A 219 -3.65 4.54 28.25
N LYS A 220 -2.74 5.54 28.27
CA LYS A 220 -2.07 5.99 29.50
C LYS A 220 -3.00 6.77 30.45
N LYS A 221 -4.07 7.42 29.96
CA LYS A 221 -5.04 8.13 30.80
C LYS A 221 -6.21 7.27 31.28
N GLY A 222 -6.44 6.10 30.71
CA GLY A 222 -7.64 5.28 30.97
C GLY A 222 -7.43 4.00 31.78
N ILE A 223 -6.21 3.67 32.14
CA ILE A 223 -5.92 2.49 32.95
C ILE A 223 -5.03 2.96 34.10
N ILE A 224 -5.67 3.51 35.15
CA ILE A 224 -5.17 3.31 36.50
C ILE A 224 -5.50 1.83 36.78
N LEU A 225 -4.60 0.95 36.31
CA LEU A 225 -4.56 -0.39 36.90
C LEU A 225 -4.32 -0.16 38.41
N PRO A 226 -5.17 -0.71 39.30
CA PRO A 226 -4.79 -0.77 40.67
C PRO A 226 -3.40 -1.40 40.72
N PRO A 227 -2.53 -0.98 41.66
CA PRO A 227 -1.23 -1.60 41.77
C PRO A 227 -1.51 -3.10 41.82
N LEU A 228 -1.05 -3.80 40.74
CA LEU A 228 -0.99 -5.24 40.81
C LEU A 228 -0.26 -5.51 42.12
N HIS A 229 -0.96 -6.09 43.09
CA HIS A 229 -0.29 -6.77 44.18
C HIS A 229 0.64 -7.75 43.49
N ARG A 230 1.87 -7.31 43.29
CA ARG A 230 2.99 -8.19 42.99
C ARG A 230 3.05 -9.08 44.23
N GLU A 231 2.35 -10.20 44.17
CA GLU A 231 2.75 -11.31 45.02
C GLU A 231 4.24 -11.43 44.77
N LYS A 232 5.00 -11.18 45.84
CA LYS A 232 6.44 -11.36 45.83
C LYS A 232 6.67 -12.77 45.34
N CYS A 233 6.92 -12.96 44.01
CA CYS A 233 7.51 -14.20 43.56
C CYS A 233 8.76 -14.35 44.39
N GLY A 234 8.79 -15.39 45.24
CA GLY A 234 9.78 -15.56 46.30
C GLY A 234 11.18 -15.92 45.75
N PHE A 235 11.67 -15.09 44.84
CA PHE A 235 13.06 -15.12 44.36
C PHE A 235 13.60 -13.69 44.26
N ASP A 236 14.89 -13.52 44.54
CA ASP A 236 15.59 -12.26 44.51
C ASP A 236 15.85 -11.84 43.05
N GLU A 237 15.16 -10.75 42.59
CA GLU A 237 15.34 -10.20 41.23
C GLU A 237 16.82 -9.79 41.00
N GLN A 238 17.52 -9.28 42.03
CA GLN A 238 18.92 -8.89 41.91
C GLN A 238 19.80 -10.12 41.66
N ARG A 239 19.50 -11.23 42.34
CA ARG A 239 20.22 -12.48 42.17
C ARG A 239 20.01 -13.09 40.78
N LEU A 240 18.79 -12.97 40.22
CA LEU A 240 18.50 -13.40 38.85
C LEU A 240 19.29 -12.57 37.82
N ASP A 241 19.32 -11.25 37.98
CA ASP A 241 20.06 -10.36 37.08
C ASP A 241 21.58 -10.65 37.12
N GLU A 242 22.16 -10.91 38.29
CA GLU A 242 23.57 -11.31 38.43
C GLU A 242 23.86 -12.61 37.68
N LEU A 243 22.98 -13.61 37.80
CA LEU A 243 23.16 -14.90 37.12
C LEU A 243 23.05 -14.73 35.59
N LEU A 244 22.09 -13.93 35.13
CA LEU A 244 21.90 -13.65 33.70
C LEU A 244 23.06 -12.85 33.10
N ASP A 245 23.60 -11.87 33.82
CA ASP A 245 24.76 -11.12 33.36
C ASP A 245 26.01 -12.00 33.27
N ARG A 246 26.23 -12.90 34.21
CA ARG A 246 27.33 -13.89 34.10
C ARG A 246 27.16 -14.81 32.89
N VAL A 247 25.96 -15.29 32.64
CA VAL A 247 25.68 -16.10 31.44
C VAL A 247 25.95 -15.30 30.17
N ARG A 248 25.56 -14.02 30.15
CA ARG A 248 25.76 -13.13 28.99
C ARG A 248 27.24 -12.86 28.68
N VAL A 249 28.05 -12.67 29.71
CA VAL A 249 29.47 -12.30 29.55
C VAL A 249 30.36 -13.53 29.35
N SER A 250 30.10 -14.62 30.07
CA SER A 250 31.02 -15.76 30.15
C SER A 250 30.40 -17.10 29.72
N GLY A 251 29.15 -17.09 29.23
CA GLY A 251 28.41 -18.26 28.77
C GLY A 251 27.86 -19.15 29.91
N CYS A 252 26.96 -20.07 29.59
CA CYS A 252 26.32 -20.94 30.58
C CYS A 252 27.29 -21.87 31.35
N ASN A 253 28.49 -22.10 30.81
CA ASN A 253 29.49 -22.96 31.43
C ASN A 253 30.21 -22.28 32.60
N SER A 254 30.07 -20.96 32.78
CA SER A 254 30.64 -20.22 33.89
C SER A 254 29.85 -20.34 35.18
N LEU A 255 28.63 -20.87 35.14
CA LEU A 255 27.80 -21.11 36.31
C LEU A 255 28.12 -22.46 36.93
N SER A 256 28.18 -22.49 38.25
CA SER A 256 28.25 -23.75 39.02
C SER A 256 26.97 -24.56 38.86
N LYS A 257 27.00 -25.85 39.21
CA LYS A 257 25.82 -26.74 39.15
C LYS A 257 24.66 -26.17 39.96
N ALA A 258 24.92 -25.65 41.17
CA ALA A 258 23.92 -25.06 42.04
C ALA A 258 23.25 -23.79 41.41
N GLU A 259 24.04 -22.93 40.77
CA GLU A 259 23.55 -21.72 40.11
C GLU A 259 22.71 -22.03 38.84
N ARG A 260 23.02 -23.11 38.12
CA ARG A 260 22.20 -23.59 37.00
C ARG A 260 20.86 -24.15 37.46
N ASP A 261 20.87 -24.89 38.57
CA ASP A 261 19.65 -25.44 39.13
C ASP A 261 18.75 -24.30 39.69
N GLU A 262 19.32 -23.29 40.33
CA GLU A 262 18.63 -22.07 40.78
C GLU A 262 17.99 -21.32 39.61
N LEU A 263 18.71 -21.09 38.51
CA LEU A 263 18.19 -20.43 37.31
C LEU A 263 17.05 -21.21 36.66
N ASN A 264 17.14 -22.54 36.63
CA ASN A 264 16.08 -23.42 36.13
C ASN A 264 14.82 -23.38 36.98
N GLU A 265 14.94 -23.35 38.30
CA GLU A 265 13.80 -23.23 39.22
C GLU A 265 13.10 -21.87 39.09
N ILE A 266 13.87 -20.78 38.96
CA ILE A 266 13.31 -19.44 38.70
C ILE A 266 12.57 -19.43 37.34
N SER A 267 13.15 -20.02 36.28
CA SER A 267 12.53 -20.12 34.97
C SER A 267 11.22 -20.91 34.97
N LYS A 268 11.10 -21.97 35.76
CA LYS A 268 9.86 -22.75 35.92
C LYS A 268 8.77 -21.92 36.64
N LYS A 269 9.15 -21.10 37.63
CA LYS A 269 8.22 -20.21 38.34
C LYS A 269 7.68 -19.06 37.49
N ILE A 270 8.49 -18.54 36.56
CA ILE A 270 8.10 -17.46 35.64
C ILE A 270 7.14 -17.97 34.53
N LYS A 271 7.21 -19.24 34.17
CA LYS A 271 6.34 -19.87 33.14
C LYS A 271 4.95 -20.31 33.64
N ARG A 272 4.70 -20.26 34.94
CA ARG A 272 3.39 -20.51 35.52
C ARG A 272 2.65 -19.20 35.80
#